data_0929bde27f560e28ef6b3efec09e9f4d
#
_entry.id   0929bde27f560e28ef6b3efec09e9f4d
#
_cell.length_a   1.000
_cell.length_b   1.000
_cell.length_c   1.000
_cell.angle_alpha   90.00
_cell.angle_beta   90.00
_cell.angle_gamma   90.00
#
_symmetry.space_group_name_H-M   'P 1'
#
loop_
_entity.id
_entity.type
_entity.pdbx_description
1 polymer ?
#
loop_
_entity_poly.entity_id
_entity_poly.type
_entity_poly.pdbx_seq_one_letter_code
_entity_poly.pdbx_strand_id
1 'polypeptide(L)'
;MAIEQKWGHLKAQLHEMRLAVLAYSGGVDSSLLLRAASEVMGPRLIAVTADSETYPAGELLAAKEFARSLGVTHRILHTTELLSEEFVQNSPERCYFCKKELFGKIRQIADIEGIPYILDGSNTDDLKDHRPGRRAAREFFVRSPLVEAELSKSEVRELARGLNLPVWDKPSLACLSSRIPYGTRITSEILRTIQTAEDHLRAHGFRQVRVRHHGDTARIEVDRSDFPMALASGVAERMTSALKELGYTYVCLDLEGYRTGSMNEGVKQVWSSEFGVRSGKQE
;
A
#
# COMPACT_ATOMS: atom_id res chain seq x y z
N MET A 1 20.17 -13.45 -11.89
CA MET A 1 21.20 -12.39 -11.75
C MET A 1 21.49 -12.15 -10.26
N ALA A 2 22.74 -11.79 -9.90
CA ALA A 2 23.05 -11.33 -8.55
C ALA A 2 22.34 -9.98 -8.25
N ILE A 3 22.11 -9.67 -6.99
CA ILE A 3 21.35 -8.48 -6.59
C ILE A 3 22.03 -7.16 -7.03
N GLU A 4 23.37 -7.13 -7.03
CA GLU A 4 24.15 -6.00 -7.50
C GLU A 4 23.98 -5.76 -9.01
N GLN A 5 23.86 -6.83 -9.80
CA GLN A 5 23.59 -6.73 -11.23
C GLN A 5 22.19 -6.18 -11.51
N LYS A 6 21.18 -6.65 -10.75
CA LYS A 6 19.81 -6.14 -10.84
C LYS A 6 19.75 -4.66 -10.44
N TRP A 7 20.47 -4.27 -9.39
CA TRP A 7 20.60 -2.88 -8.97
C TRP A 7 21.28 -2.01 -10.03
N GLY A 8 22.33 -2.51 -10.67
CA GLY A 8 22.98 -1.84 -11.79
C GLY A 8 22.02 -1.69 -12.99
N HIS A 9 21.27 -2.75 -13.32
CA HIS A 9 20.27 -2.74 -14.40
C HIS A 9 19.17 -1.72 -14.14
N LEU A 10 18.61 -1.67 -12.91
CA LEU A 10 17.64 -0.66 -12.50
C LEU A 10 18.16 0.76 -12.75
N LYS A 11 19.39 1.07 -12.31
CA LYS A 11 19.98 2.39 -12.50
C LYS A 11 20.24 2.72 -13.98
N ALA A 12 20.65 1.76 -14.78
CA ALA A 12 20.84 1.94 -16.22
C ALA A 12 19.51 2.29 -16.93
N GLN A 13 18.44 1.55 -16.65
CA GLN A 13 17.11 1.85 -17.18
C GLN A 13 16.63 3.27 -16.80
N LEU A 14 16.80 3.64 -15.54
CA LEU A 14 16.43 4.96 -15.06
C LEU A 14 17.27 6.07 -15.74
N HIS A 15 18.55 5.82 -15.97
CA HIS A 15 19.43 6.75 -16.70
C HIS A 15 18.96 6.97 -18.15
N GLU A 16 18.54 5.91 -18.83
CA GLU A 16 18.01 5.99 -20.21
C GLU A 16 16.71 6.80 -20.28
N MET A 17 15.85 6.72 -19.26
CA MET A 17 14.60 7.48 -19.19
C MET A 17 14.83 8.98 -19.03
N ARG A 18 15.92 9.41 -18.40
CA ARG A 18 16.36 10.79 -18.17
C ARG A 18 15.42 11.66 -17.32
N LEU A 19 14.12 11.51 -17.45
CA LEU A 19 13.10 12.41 -16.91
C LEU A 19 11.84 11.60 -16.59
N ALA A 20 11.35 11.64 -15.34
CA ALA A 20 10.20 10.85 -14.93
C ALA A 20 9.37 11.49 -13.81
N VAL A 21 8.08 11.13 -13.75
CA VAL A 21 7.24 11.32 -12.56
C VAL A 21 7.10 9.97 -11.86
N LEU A 22 7.44 9.91 -10.57
CA LEU A 22 7.30 8.71 -9.76
C LEU A 22 6.05 8.80 -8.88
N ALA A 23 5.12 7.85 -9.01
CA ALA A 23 4.04 7.63 -8.04
C ALA A 23 4.66 7.08 -6.74
N TYR A 24 4.88 7.97 -5.78
CA TYR A 24 5.62 7.71 -4.56
C TYR A 24 4.67 7.53 -3.37
N SER A 25 4.65 6.33 -2.79
CA SER A 25 3.76 5.99 -1.67
C SER A 25 4.42 6.03 -0.29
N GLY A 26 5.73 6.30 -0.18
CA GLY A 26 6.46 6.20 1.09
C GLY A 26 6.67 4.78 1.63
N GLY A 27 6.23 3.75 0.89
CA GLY A 27 6.55 2.35 1.19
C GLY A 27 7.96 1.97 0.73
N VAL A 28 8.50 0.84 1.22
CA VAL A 28 9.89 0.44 0.95
C VAL A 28 10.22 0.35 -0.55
N ASP A 29 9.31 -0.18 -1.37
CA ASP A 29 9.53 -0.36 -2.81
C ASP A 29 9.67 0.99 -3.52
N SER A 30 8.68 1.87 -3.34
CA SER A 30 8.69 3.20 -3.94
C SER A 30 9.81 4.08 -3.39
N SER A 31 10.24 3.87 -2.14
CA SER A 31 11.38 4.59 -1.55
C SER A 31 12.72 4.12 -2.10
N LEU A 32 12.88 2.81 -2.32
CA LEU A 32 14.07 2.28 -3.01
C LEU A 32 14.15 2.82 -4.44
N LEU A 33 13.02 2.81 -5.17
CA LEU A 33 12.96 3.37 -6.52
C LEU A 33 13.25 4.88 -6.53
N LEU A 34 12.69 5.63 -5.55
CA LEU A 34 12.96 7.06 -5.40
C LEU A 34 14.46 7.33 -5.17
N ARG A 35 15.10 6.53 -4.30
CA ARG A 35 16.53 6.60 -4.04
C ARG A 35 17.35 6.32 -5.31
N ALA A 36 17.07 5.25 -6.04
CA ALA A 36 17.76 4.92 -7.28
C ALA A 36 17.59 6.01 -8.35
N ALA A 37 16.35 6.48 -8.53
CA ALA A 37 16.02 7.51 -9.52
C ALA A 37 16.65 8.87 -9.17
N SER A 38 16.70 9.24 -7.89
CA SER A 38 17.33 10.49 -7.45
C SER A 38 18.84 10.53 -7.74
N GLU A 39 19.53 9.39 -7.63
CA GLU A 39 20.97 9.28 -7.95
C GLU A 39 21.28 9.55 -9.43
N VAL A 40 20.39 9.11 -10.34
CA VAL A 40 20.69 9.14 -11.79
C VAL A 40 19.96 10.23 -12.55
N MET A 41 18.82 10.70 -12.06
CA MET A 41 18.01 11.75 -12.71
C MET A 41 18.21 13.13 -12.05
N GLY A 42 18.51 13.18 -10.75
CA GLY A 42 18.64 14.43 -10.00
C GLY A 42 17.37 15.30 -10.09
N PRO A 43 17.47 16.58 -10.49
CA PRO A 43 16.34 17.51 -10.54
C PRO A 43 15.30 17.20 -11.63
N ARG A 44 15.57 16.23 -12.48
CA ARG A 44 14.65 15.77 -13.54
C ARG A 44 13.66 14.70 -13.07
N LEU A 45 13.66 14.39 -11.77
CA LEU A 45 12.72 13.50 -11.10
C LEU A 45 11.70 14.31 -10.33
N ILE A 46 10.42 14.03 -10.54
CA ILE A 46 9.32 14.55 -9.71
C ILE A 46 8.69 13.35 -8.99
N ALA A 47 8.69 13.39 -7.67
CA ALA A 47 7.92 12.44 -6.85
C ALA A 47 6.51 13.01 -6.60
N VAL A 48 5.49 12.17 -6.73
CA VAL A 48 4.09 12.55 -6.47
C VAL A 48 3.48 11.58 -5.47
N THR A 49 3.02 12.10 -4.33
CA THR A 49 2.31 11.31 -3.32
C THR A 49 0.86 11.74 -3.27
N ALA A 50 -0.06 10.77 -3.30
CA ALA A 50 -1.47 11.03 -3.08
C ALA A 50 -1.72 11.37 -1.60
N ASP A 51 -2.50 12.42 -1.37
CA ASP A 51 -3.10 12.76 -0.09
C ASP A 51 -4.59 12.43 -0.17
N SER A 52 -5.02 11.44 0.58
CA SER A 52 -6.35 10.85 0.52
C SER A 52 -6.77 10.34 1.89
N GLU A 53 -8.06 10.40 2.20
CA GLU A 53 -8.63 9.81 3.41
C GLU A 53 -8.43 8.29 3.51
N THR A 54 -8.12 7.64 2.41
CA THR A 54 -7.81 6.20 2.38
C THR A 54 -6.40 5.87 2.83
N TYR A 55 -5.55 6.89 3.01
CA TYR A 55 -4.14 6.74 3.34
C TYR A 55 -3.86 7.08 4.81
N PRO A 56 -3.08 6.27 5.56
CA PRO A 56 -2.79 6.58 6.96
C PRO A 56 -2.06 7.92 7.12
N ALA A 57 -2.55 8.79 7.99
CA ALA A 57 -2.12 10.19 8.09
C ALA A 57 -0.61 10.39 8.34
N GLY A 58 0.04 9.54 9.16
CA GLY A 58 1.47 9.64 9.47
C GLY A 58 2.40 9.34 8.29
N GLU A 59 1.89 8.67 7.26
CA GLU A 59 2.68 8.22 6.12
C GLU A 59 3.10 9.36 5.20
N LEU A 60 2.23 10.34 5.01
CA LEU A 60 2.50 11.50 4.16
C LEU A 60 3.65 12.35 4.69
N LEU A 61 3.74 12.53 6.02
CA LEU A 61 4.83 13.29 6.64
C LEU A 61 6.18 12.59 6.41
N ALA A 62 6.25 11.29 6.68
CA ALA A 62 7.46 10.49 6.46
C ALA A 62 7.89 10.50 4.98
N ALA A 63 6.92 10.43 4.05
CA ALA A 63 7.19 10.52 2.61
C ALA A 63 7.78 11.89 2.23
N LYS A 64 7.23 13.00 2.76
CA LYS A 64 7.75 14.34 2.54
C LYS A 64 9.18 14.51 3.05
N GLU A 65 9.46 14.02 4.26
CA GLU A 65 10.77 14.11 4.87
C GLU A 65 11.82 13.32 4.08
N PHE A 66 11.49 12.11 3.66
CA PHE A 66 12.41 11.29 2.88
C PHE A 66 12.67 11.87 1.48
N ALA A 67 11.66 12.33 0.75
CA ALA A 67 11.85 12.98 -0.54
C ALA A 67 12.72 14.25 -0.42
N ARG A 68 12.48 15.06 0.64
CA ARG A 68 13.29 16.24 0.93
C ARG A 68 14.76 15.88 1.23
N SER A 69 15.00 14.80 1.98
CA SER A 69 16.37 14.36 2.30
C SER A 69 17.18 13.96 1.05
N LEU A 70 16.50 13.55 -0.02
CA LEU A 70 17.09 13.21 -1.30
C LEU A 70 17.19 14.42 -2.28
N GLY A 71 16.70 15.60 -1.89
CA GLY A 71 16.67 16.78 -2.76
C GLY A 71 15.73 16.65 -3.95
N VAL A 72 14.73 15.74 -3.89
CA VAL A 72 13.80 15.48 -4.99
C VAL A 72 12.62 16.44 -4.92
N THR A 73 12.21 16.98 -6.08
CA THR A 73 10.96 17.75 -6.20
C THR A 73 9.79 16.85 -5.83
N HIS A 74 9.07 17.18 -4.74
CA HIS A 74 7.96 16.38 -4.25
C HIS A 74 6.65 17.18 -4.31
N ARG A 75 5.66 16.62 -5.00
CA ARG A 75 4.31 17.21 -5.11
C ARG A 75 3.30 16.34 -4.36
N ILE A 76 2.39 16.99 -3.65
CA ILE A 76 1.25 16.34 -3.02
C ILE A 76 0.05 16.51 -3.90
N LEU A 77 -0.61 15.40 -4.19
CA LEU A 77 -1.76 15.31 -5.06
C LEU A 77 -3.00 14.93 -4.25
N HIS A 78 -3.93 15.85 -4.07
CA HIS A 78 -5.20 15.53 -3.44
C HIS A 78 -6.05 14.65 -4.37
N THR A 79 -6.41 13.47 -3.87
CA THR A 79 -7.30 12.54 -4.55
C THR A 79 -8.66 12.49 -3.84
N THR A 80 -9.70 12.22 -4.60
CA THR A 80 -11.10 12.33 -4.15
C THR A 80 -11.87 11.05 -4.44
N GLU A 81 -11.22 9.89 -4.29
CA GLU A 81 -11.81 8.59 -4.61
C GLU A 81 -13.13 8.33 -3.87
N LEU A 82 -13.34 8.97 -2.71
CA LEU A 82 -14.62 8.87 -1.99
C LEU A 82 -15.79 9.57 -2.69
N LEU A 83 -15.52 10.40 -3.70
CA LEU A 83 -16.57 10.99 -4.55
C LEU A 83 -16.94 10.08 -5.75
N SER A 84 -16.15 9.00 -6.00
CA SER A 84 -16.45 8.02 -7.04
C SER A 84 -17.36 6.92 -6.50
N GLU A 85 -18.54 6.77 -7.09
CA GLU A 85 -19.48 5.72 -6.70
C GLU A 85 -18.87 4.33 -6.92
N GLU A 86 -18.12 4.12 -8.00
CA GLU A 86 -17.45 2.87 -8.30
C GLU A 86 -16.43 2.48 -7.24
N PHE A 87 -15.78 3.47 -6.61
CA PHE A 87 -14.83 3.22 -5.54
C PHE A 87 -15.55 2.92 -4.23
N VAL A 88 -16.56 3.75 -3.83
CA VAL A 88 -17.21 3.61 -2.52
C VAL A 88 -18.10 2.39 -2.40
N GLN A 89 -18.59 1.81 -3.51
CA GLN A 89 -19.26 0.51 -3.53
C GLN A 89 -18.37 -0.65 -3.07
N ASN A 90 -17.04 -0.42 -3.00
CA ASN A 90 -16.09 -1.37 -2.46
C ASN A 90 -16.14 -2.75 -3.13
N SER A 91 -16.24 -2.76 -4.45
CA SER A 91 -16.14 -3.98 -5.24
C SER A 91 -14.68 -4.54 -5.24
N PRO A 92 -14.45 -5.80 -5.67
CA PRO A 92 -13.10 -6.31 -5.91
C PRO A 92 -12.26 -5.44 -6.86
N GLU A 93 -12.91 -4.67 -7.72
CA GLU A 93 -12.27 -3.72 -8.66
C GLU A 93 -11.90 -2.37 -8.01
N ARG A 94 -12.18 -2.15 -6.72
CA ARG A 94 -11.89 -0.90 -6.00
C ARG A 94 -10.49 -0.34 -6.28
N CYS A 95 -9.47 -1.23 -6.25
CA CYS A 95 -8.08 -0.81 -6.48
C CYS A 95 -7.84 -0.31 -7.90
N TYR A 96 -8.61 -0.77 -8.87
CA TYR A 96 -8.55 -0.25 -10.25
C TYR A 96 -9.04 1.19 -10.29
N PHE A 97 -10.19 1.49 -9.71
CA PHE A 97 -10.75 2.85 -9.71
C PHE A 97 -9.85 3.85 -8.98
N CYS A 98 -9.33 3.49 -7.80
CA CYS A 98 -8.35 4.31 -7.07
C CYS A 98 -7.10 4.59 -7.92
N LYS A 99 -6.50 3.56 -8.52
CA LYS A 99 -5.30 3.73 -9.36
C LYS A 99 -5.58 4.47 -10.67
N LYS A 100 -6.75 4.31 -11.24
CA LYS A 100 -7.18 5.05 -12.44
C LYS A 100 -7.24 6.56 -12.17
N GLU A 101 -7.82 6.97 -11.04
CA GLU A 101 -7.83 8.38 -10.64
C GLU A 101 -6.40 8.90 -10.41
N LEU A 102 -5.60 8.17 -9.62
CA LEU A 102 -4.23 8.56 -9.30
C LEU A 102 -3.38 8.73 -10.57
N PHE A 103 -3.34 7.72 -11.42
CA PHE A 103 -2.51 7.76 -12.64
C PHE A 103 -3.02 8.75 -13.67
N GLY A 104 -4.34 8.97 -13.74
CA GLY A 104 -4.93 10.03 -14.58
C GLY A 104 -4.44 11.42 -14.17
N LYS A 105 -4.46 11.72 -12.87
CA LYS A 105 -3.94 12.99 -12.35
C LYS A 105 -2.42 13.13 -12.51
N ILE A 106 -1.66 12.04 -12.29
CA ILE A 106 -0.20 12.03 -12.51
C ILE A 106 0.12 12.24 -14.00
N ARG A 107 -0.67 11.66 -14.93
CA ARG A 107 -0.50 11.86 -16.37
C ARG A 107 -0.68 13.33 -16.74
N GLN A 108 -1.69 14.00 -16.19
CA GLN A 108 -1.88 15.44 -16.38
C GLN A 108 -0.67 16.26 -15.93
N ILE A 109 -0.09 15.93 -14.76
CA ILE A 109 1.14 16.58 -14.28
C ILE A 109 2.28 16.32 -15.25
N ALA A 110 2.46 15.09 -15.68
CA ALA A 110 3.53 14.69 -16.60
C ALA A 110 3.42 15.40 -17.96
N ASP A 111 2.20 15.52 -18.50
CA ASP A 111 1.94 16.17 -19.78
C ASP A 111 2.21 17.68 -19.71
N ILE A 112 1.80 18.35 -18.62
CA ILE A 112 2.09 19.78 -18.38
C ILE A 112 3.59 20.04 -18.31
N GLU A 113 4.34 19.15 -17.65
CA GLU A 113 5.79 19.27 -17.47
C GLU A 113 6.61 18.72 -18.66
N GLY A 114 5.95 18.16 -19.67
CA GLY A 114 6.61 17.54 -20.83
C GLY A 114 7.40 16.26 -20.44
N ILE A 115 6.94 15.53 -19.40
CA ILE A 115 7.61 14.35 -18.88
C ILE A 115 7.01 13.08 -19.51
N PRO A 116 7.79 12.27 -20.23
CA PRO A 116 7.25 11.13 -20.97
C PRO A 116 6.93 9.92 -20.07
N TYR A 117 7.67 9.73 -18.96
CA TYR A 117 7.59 8.52 -18.15
C TYR A 117 6.89 8.76 -16.81
N ILE A 118 5.94 7.86 -16.51
CA ILE A 118 5.37 7.68 -15.17
C ILE A 118 5.90 6.35 -14.63
N LEU A 119 6.37 6.36 -13.39
CA LEU A 119 6.95 5.19 -12.72
C LEU A 119 6.12 4.82 -11.50
N ASP A 120 6.07 3.51 -11.19
CA ASP A 120 5.57 3.00 -9.92
C ASP A 120 6.56 2.03 -9.25
N GLY A 121 6.37 1.78 -7.96
CA GLY A 121 7.21 0.91 -7.16
C GLY A 121 6.76 -0.56 -7.14
N SER A 122 6.05 -1.06 -8.16
CA SER A 122 5.69 -2.48 -8.24
C SER A 122 6.95 -3.34 -8.38
N ASN A 123 7.01 -4.50 -7.71
CA ASN A 123 8.09 -5.48 -7.75
C ASN A 123 7.61 -6.82 -8.34
N THR A 124 8.51 -7.81 -8.50
CA THR A 124 8.15 -9.08 -9.17
C THR A 124 7.13 -9.91 -8.40
N ASP A 125 7.06 -9.82 -7.07
CA ASP A 125 6.08 -10.56 -6.29
C ASP A 125 4.65 -10.04 -6.51
N ASP A 126 4.51 -8.75 -6.87
CA ASP A 126 3.22 -8.17 -7.23
C ASP A 126 2.65 -8.74 -8.55
N LEU A 127 3.48 -9.43 -9.36
CA LEU A 127 3.03 -10.10 -10.59
C LEU A 127 2.21 -11.37 -10.30
N LYS A 128 2.47 -12.02 -9.16
CA LYS A 128 1.83 -13.28 -8.75
C LYS A 128 0.44 -13.07 -8.13
N ASP A 129 0.12 -11.82 -7.76
CA ASP A 129 -1.13 -11.47 -7.10
C ASP A 129 -2.14 -10.87 -8.08
N HIS A 130 -3.43 -11.19 -7.86
CA HIS A 130 -4.51 -10.54 -8.62
C HIS A 130 -4.68 -9.10 -8.12
N ARG A 131 -4.09 -8.16 -8.86
CA ARG A 131 -4.16 -6.73 -8.53
C ARG A 131 -4.87 -5.93 -9.62
N PRO A 132 -6.16 -5.64 -9.48
CA PRO A 132 -6.92 -4.84 -10.45
C PRO A 132 -6.26 -3.51 -10.79
N GLY A 133 -5.56 -2.88 -9.84
CA GLY A 133 -4.81 -1.64 -10.06
C GLY A 133 -3.72 -1.70 -11.13
N ARG A 134 -3.21 -2.89 -11.48
CA ARG A 134 -2.25 -3.06 -12.59
C ARG A 134 -2.89 -2.80 -13.96
N ARG A 135 -4.20 -3.02 -14.09
CA ARG A 135 -4.91 -2.66 -15.33
C ARG A 135 -4.84 -1.14 -15.54
N ALA A 136 -5.10 -0.36 -14.50
CA ALA A 136 -4.95 1.09 -14.57
C ALA A 136 -3.50 1.52 -14.91
N ALA A 137 -2.49 0.90 -14.30
CA ALA A 137 -1.10 1.19 -14.63
C ALA A 137 -0.79 0.98 -16.12
N ARG A 138 -1.30 -0.10 -16.74
CA ARG A 138 -1.13 -0.35 -18.17
C ARG A 138 -1.86 0.69 -19.03
N GLU A 139 -3.08 1.06 -18.68
CA GLU A 139 -3.90 2.05 -19.42
C GLU A 139 -3.21 3.43 -19.46
N PHE A 140 -2.48 3.80 -18.43
CA PHE A 140 -1.72 5.06 -18.33
C PHE A 140 -0.23 4.92 -18.70
N PHE A 141 0.18 3.78 -19.28
CA PHE A 141 1.57 3.50 -19.69
C PHE A 141 2.59 3.69 -18.55
N VAL A 142 2.20 3.31 -17.32
CA VAL A 142 3.08 3.38 -16.16
C VAL A 142 4.13 2.27 -16.25
N ARG A 143 5.40 2.64 -16.09
CA ARG A 143 6.53 1.71 -16.05
C ARG A 143 6.77 1.27 -14.61
N SER A 144 7.20 0.03 -14.45
CA SER A 144 7.55 -0.57 -13.16
C SER A 144 9.03 -1.01 -13.14
N PRO A 145 9.98 -0.08 -12.93
CA PRO A 145 11.41 -0.38 -13.10
C PRO A 145 11.94 -1.49 -12.19
N LEU A 146 11.36 -1.68 -10.99
CA LEU A 146 11.74 -2.80 -10.10
C LEU A 146 11.33 -4.15 -10.70
N VAL A 147 10.16 -4.23 -11.36
CA VAL A 147 9.74 -5.44 -12.10
C VAL A 147 10.67 -5.68 -13.28
N GLU A 148 10.97 -4.64 -14.05
CA GLU A 148 11.82 -4.70 -15.23
C GLU A 148 13.26 -5.11 -14.89
N ALA A 149 13.74 -4.72 -13.69
CA ALA A 149 15.02 -5.16 -13.14
C ALA A 149 14.93 -6.51 -12.39
N GLU A 150 13.81 -7.20 -12.45
CA GLU A 150 13.55 -8.50 -11.81
C GLU A 150 13.78 -8.53 -10.29
N LEU A 151 13.54 -7.40 -9.60
CA LEU A 151 13.70 -7.29 -8.15
C LEU A 151 12.46 -7.84 -7.43
N SER A 152 12.70 -8.81 -6.55
CA SER A 152 11.69 -9.36 -5.63
C SER A 152 11.54 -8.48 -4.38
N LYS A 153 10.49 -8.71 -3.60
CA LYS A 153 10.25 -7.99 -2.34
C LYS A 153 11.38 -8.17 -1.33
N SER A 154 11.95 -9.37 -1.25
CA SER A 154 13.08 -9.65 -0.35
C SER A 154 14.33 -8.90 -0.78
N GLU A 155 14.65 -8.88 -2.08
CA GLU A 155 15.79 -8.15 -2.62
C GLU A 155 15.62 -6.62 -2.48
N VAL A 156 14.40 -6.10 -2.66
CA VAL A 156 14.09 -4.69 -2.38
C VAL A 156 14.41 -4.33 -0.93
N ARG A 157 14.01 -5.17 0.03
CA ARG A 157 14.31 -4.93 1.46
C ARG A 157 15.80 -5.04 1.77
N GLU A 158 16.50 -5.99 1.15
CA GLU A 158 17.95 -6.16 1.30
C GLU A 158 18.69 -4.93 0.80
N LEU A 159 18.38 -4.45 -0.40
CA LEU A 159 18.95 -3.22 -0.95
C LEU A 159 18.61 -1.98 -0.09
N ALA A 160 17.35 -1.87 0.35
CA ALA A 160 16.93 -0.76 1.21
C ALA A 160 17.69 -0.76 2.55
N ARG A 161 17.94 -1.94 3.13
CA ARG A 161 18.76 -2.10 4.34
C ARG A 161 20.21 -1.73 4.09
N GLY A 162 20.81 -2.24 3.00
CA GLY A 162 22.20 -1.94 2.63
C GLY A 162 22.44 -0.45 2.36
N LEU A 163 21.42 0.25 1.86
CA LEU A 163 21.45 1.69 1.63
C LEU A 163 21.00 2.52 2.84
N ASN A 164 20.75 1.89 4.00
CA ASN A 164 20.28 2.51 5.25
C ASN A 164 18.99 3.36 5.05
N LEU A 165 18.06 2.91 4.21
CA LEU A 165 16.79 3.60 4.05
C LEU A 165 15.94 3.46 5.32
N PRO A 166 15.34 4.54 5.85
CA PRO A 166 14.60 4.49 7.13
C PRO A 166 13.36 3.60 7.08
N VAL A 167 12.95 3.17 5.88
CA VAL A 167 11.74 2.36 5.63
C VAL A 167 12.03 0.88 5.33
N TRP A 168 13.28 0.42 5.48
CA TRP A 168 13.69 -0.93 5.08
C TRP A 168 12.91 -2.04 5.80
N ASP A 169 12.59 -1.86 7.08
CA ASP A 169 11.83 -2.81 7.92
C ASP A 169 10.35 -2.42 8.10
N LYS A 170 9.91 -1.38 7.37
CA LYS A 170 8.54 -0.88 7.47
C LYS A 170 7.54 -1.97 7.05
N PRO A 171 6.47 -2.21 7.84
CA PRO A 171 5.40 -3.10 7.47
C PRO A 171 4.74 -2.71 6.14
N SER A 172 4.14 -3.68 5.46
CA SER A 172 3.39 -3.39 4.22
C SER A 172 2.27 -2.41 4.47
N LEU A 173 2.31 -1.29 3.73
CA LEU A 173 1.24 -0.29 3.77
C LEU A 173 0.15 -0.70 2.78
N ALA A 174 -1.01 -1.03 3.32
CA ALA A 174 -2.23 -1.13 2.55
C ALA A 174 -3.15 0.03 2.92
N CYS A 175 -3.94 0.54 1.95
CA CYS A 175 -4.90 1.61 2.21
C CYS A 175 -5.94 1.20 3.26
N LEU A 176 -6.48 2.14 4.02
CA LEU A 176 -7.48 1.89 5.07
C LEU A 176 -8.73 1.16 4.53
N SER A 177 -9.11 1.42 3.29
CA SER A 177 -10.22 0.73 2.63
C SER A 177 -10.05 -0.80 2.58
N SER A 178 -8.81 -1.31 2.65
CA SER A 178 -8.55 -2.76 2.71
C SER A 178 -9.01 -3.41 4.02
N ARG A 179 -9.40 -2.64 5.02
CA ARG A 179 -9.95 -3.12 6.30
C ARG A 179 -11.46 -3.34 6.24
N ILE A 180 -12.10 -2.89 5.16
CA ILE A 180 -13.55 -2.94 4.99
C ILE A 180 -13.88 -4.13 4.07
N PRO A 181 -14.78 -5.05 4.46
CA PRO A 181 -15.20 -6.18 3.63
C PRO A 181 -15.76 -5.71 2.29
N TYR A 182 -15.47 -6.44 1.22
CA TYR A 182 -16.04 -6.16 -0.09
C TYR A 182 -17.57 -6.12 -0.03
N GLY A 183 -18.17 -5.16 -0.76
CA GLY A 183 -19.62 -4.91 -0.74
C GLY A 183 -20.10 -4.03 0.41
N THR A 184 -19.27 -3.80 1.44
CA THR A 184 -19.57 -2.79 2.46
C THR A 184 -19.13 -1.43 1.95
N ARG A 185 -20.04 -0.47 1.90
CA ARG A 185 -19.77 0.90 1.40
C ARG A 185 -18.65 1.57 2.20
N ILE A 186 -17.72 2.19 1.51
CA ILE A 186 -16.64 2.97 2.12
C ILE A 186 -17.17 4.38 2.41
N THR A 187 -16.96 4.85 3.64
CA THR A 187 -17.27 6.22 4.05
C THR A 187 -16.10 6.85 4.80
N SER A 188 -16.00 8.18 4.79
CA SER A 188 -15.01 8.92 5.58
C SER A 188 -15.09 8.59 7.07
N GLU A 189 -16.30 8.34 7.59
CA GLU A 189 -16.50 7.97 8.98
C GLU A 189 -15.86 6.63 9.32
N ILE A 190 -16.15 5.59 8.52
CA ILE A 190 -15.55 4.26 8.70
C ILE A 190 -14.01 4.33 8.60
N LEU A 191 -13.47 5.07 7.63
CA LEU A 191 -12.02 5.21 7.46
C LEU A 191 -11.38 5.89 8.68
N ARG A 192 -12.00 6.95 9.21
CA ARG A 192 -11.52 7.62 10.44
C ARG A 192 -11.59 6.72 11.65
N THR A 193 -12.68 5.99 11.83
CA THR A 193 -12.84 5.01 12.92
C THR A 193 -11.72 3.97 12.88
N ILE A 194 -11.44 3.38 11.69
CA ILE A 194 -10.37 2.40 11.51
C ILE A 194 -9.00 3.03 11.80
N GLN A 195 -8.73 4.23 11.26
CA GLN A 195 -7.46 4.93 11.50
C GLN A 195 -7.23 5.17 12.99
N THR A 196 -8.22 5.74 13.68
CA THR A 196 -8.13 6.01 15.13
C THR A 196 -7.93 4.73 15.93
N ALA A 197 -8.64 3.65 15.57
CA ALA A 197 -8.48 2.35 16.22
C ALA A 197 -7.06 1.78 16.02
N GLU A 198 -6.54 1.79 14.78
CA GLU A 198 -5.17 1.31 14.52
C GLU A 198 -4.10 2.19 15.19
N ASP A 199 -4.28 3.51 15.24
CA ASP A 199 -3.34 4.43 15.91
C ASP A 199 -3.33 4.20 17.43
N HIS A 200 -4.49 3.95 18.02
CA HIS A 200 -4.59 3.60 19.43
C HIS A 200 -3.83 2.31 19.73
N LEU A 201 -3.99 1.28 18.91
CA LEU A 201 -3.26 0.02 19.07
C LEU A 201 -1.75 0.19 18.86
N ARG A 202 -1.32 0.99 17.88
CA ARG A 202 0.11 1.32 17.69
C ARG A 202 0.71 2.04 18.90
N ALA A 203 -0.04 2.91 19.54
CA ALA A 203 0.39 3.59 20.77
C ALA A 203 0.62 2.61 21.94
N HIS A 204 0.02 1.41 21.91
CA HIS A 204 0.25 0.32 22.85
C HIS A 204 1.43 -0.58 22.47
N GLY A 205 2.18 -0.27 21.39
CA GLY A 205 3.38 -0.98 20.99
C GLY A 205 3.21 -2.00 19.86
N PHE A 206 2.00 -2.18 19.31
CA PHE A 206 1.78 -3.07 18.17
C PHE A 206 2.36 -2.45 16.88
N ARG A 207 3.41 -3.04 16.34
CA ARG A 207 4.04 -2.55 15.10
C ARG A 207 3.22 -2.90 13.86
N GLN A 208 2.76 -4.16 13.78
CA GLN A 208 1.92 -4.67 12.69
C GLN A 208 0.52 -4.91 13.22
N VAL A 209 -0.41 -4.04 12.87
CA VAL A 209 -1.81 -4.14 13.31
C VAL A 209 -2.77 -3.77 12.18
N ARG A 210 -3.88 -4.48 12.14
CA ARG A 210 -5.04 -4.15 11.30
C ARG A 210 -6.31 -4.28 12.12
N VAL A 211 -7.17 -3.30 12.00
CA VAL A 211 -8.53 -3.35 12.55
C VAL A 211 -9.50 -3.53 11.39
N ARG A 212 -10.04 -4.74 11.22
CA ARG A 212 -11.03 -5.04 10.18
C ARG A 212 -12.41 -4.64 10.68
N HIS A 213 -13.08 -3.82 9.88
CA HIS A 213 -14.40 -3.28 10.19
C HIS A 213 -15.50 -4.21 9.64
N HIS A 214 -16.18 -4.93 10.52
CA HIS A 214 -17.31 -5.79 10.18
C HIS A 214 -18.60 -5.23 10.82
N GLY A 215 -19.01 -4.04 10.40
CA GLY A 215 -20.16 -3.35 10.99
C GLY A 215 -19.90 -2.97 12.45
N ASP A 216 -20.61 -3.60 13.37
CA ASP A 216 -20.47 -3.38 14.81
C ASP A 216 -19.30 -4.14 15.46
N THR A 217 -18.53 -4.88 14.68
CA THR A 217 -17.44 -5.73 15.16
C THR A 217 -16.09 -5.25 14.63
N ALA A 218 -15.15 -4.98 15.55
CA ALA A 218 -13.74 -4.78 15.25
C ALA A 218 -13.00 -6.11 15.37
N ARG A 219 -12.46 -6.64 14.26
CA ARG A 219 -11.56 -7.79 14.25
C ARG A 219 -10.12 -7.32 14.17
N ILE A 220 -9.36 -7.52 15.24
CA ILE A 220 -7.97 -7.11 15.36
C ILE A 220 -7.07 -8.22 14.82
N GLU A 221 -6.18 -7.87 13.90
CA GLU A 221 -5.09 -8.73 13.42
C GLU A 221 -3.76 -8.11 13.86
N VAL A 222 -2.97 -8.85 14.64
CA VAL A 222 -1.58 -8.51 15.02
C VAL A 222 -0.67 -9.68 14.67
N ASP A 223 0.64 -9.50 14.69
CA ASP A 223 1.56 -10.62 14.54
C ASP A 223 1.34 -11.63 15.67
N ARG A 224 1.47 -12.92 15.38
CA ARG A 224 1.26 -13.97 16.42
C ARG A 224 2.21 -13.84 17.60
N SER A 225 3.40 -13.31 17.38
CA SER A 225 4.36 -13.00 18.45
C SER A 225 3.84 -11.97 19.45
N ASP A 226 2.87 -11.14 19.04
CA ASP A 226 2.28 -10.08 19.87
C ASP A 226 1.05 -10.56 20.66
N PHE A 227 0.58 -11.81 20.47
CA PHE A 227 -0.57 -12.36 21.20
C PHE A 227 -0.41 -12.31 22.72
N PRO A 228 0.76 -12.68 23.31
CA PRO A 228 0.95 -12.55 24.76
C PRO A 228 0.74 -11.11 25.24
N MET A 229 1.21 -10.11 24.48
CA MET A 229 0.99 -8.70 24.80
C MET A 229 -0.48 -8.30 24.63
N ALA A 230 -1.14 -8.72 23.55
CA ALA A 230 -2.55 -8.40 23.30
C ALA A 230 -3.50 -8.98 24.36
N LEU A 231 -3.16 -10.16 24.91
CA LEU A 231 -3.96 -10.86 25.92
C LEU A 231 -3.52 -10.54 27.37
N ALA A 232 -2.47 -9.73 27.54
CA ALA A 232 -2.02 -9.34 28.88
C ALA A 232 -3.10 -8.51 29.61
N SER A 233 -3.26 -8.78 30.90
CA SER A 233 -4.19 -8.03 31.75
C SER A 233 -3.91 -6.53 31.67
N GLY A 234 -4.95 -5.74 31.55
CA GLY A 234 -4.90 -4.28 31.38
C GLY A 234 -4.61 -3.82 29.95
N VAL A 235 -4.00 -4.61 29.06
CA VAL A 235 -3.86 -4.28 27.63
C VAL A 235 -5.15 -4.61 26.89
N ALA A 236 -5.67 -5.83 27.07
CA ALA A 236 -6.93 -6.27 26.47
C ALA A 236 -8.11 -5.36 26.87
N GLU A 237 -8.19 -4.98 28.15
CA GLU A 237 -9.23 -4.08 28.66
C GLU A 237 -9.12 -2.68 28.03
N ARG A 238 -7.91 -2.09 27.95
CA ARG A 238 -7.72 -0.77 27.31
C ARG A 238 -8.06 -0.79 25.84
N MET A 239 -7.59 -1.81 25.09
CA MET A 239 -7.93 -2.00 23.69
C MET A 239 -9.45 -2.10 23.49
N THR A 240 -10.11 -2.92 24.32
CA THR A 240 -11.56 -3.10 24.26
C THR A 240 -12.30 -1.81 24.54
N SER A 241 -11.94 -1.08 25.61
CA SER A 241 -12.58 0.20 25.96
C SER A 241 -12.43 1.21 24.83
N ALA A 242 -11.23 1.41 24.34
CA ALA A 242 -10.96 2.38 23.28
C ALA A 242 -11.74 2.07 21.99
N LEU A 243 -11.81 0.80 21.57
CA LEU A 243 -12.56 0.46 20.37
C LEU A 243 -14.07 0.56 20.56
N LYS A 244 -14.58 0.28 21.76
CA LYS A 244 -15.99 0.51 22.10
C LYS A 244 -16.36 2.00 22.11
N GLU A 245 -15.47 2.87 22.58
CA GLU A 245 -15.65 4.33 22.51
C GLU A 245 -15.73 4.84 21.05
N LEU A 246 -15.12 4.12 20.12
CA LEU A 246 -15.24 4.38 18.67
C LEU A 246 -16.51 3.82 18.04
N GLY A 247 -17.40 3.19 18.82
CA GLY A 247 -18.70 2.71 18.38
C GLY A 247 -18.78 1.22 18.07
N TYR A 248 -17.71 0.42 18.28
CA TYR A 248 -17.80 -1.01 18.10
C TYR A 248 -18.49 -1.68 19.30
N THR A 249 -19.44 -2.57 19.03
CA THR A 249 -20.09 -3.41 20.06
C THR A 249 -19.19 -4.57 20.48
N TYR A 250 -18.52 -5.20 19.50
CA TYR A 250 -17.68 -6.36 19.69
C TYR A 250 -16.25 -6.08 19.26
N VAL A 251 -15.31 -6.56 20.09
CA VAL A 251 -13.88 -6.47 19.82
C VAL A 251 -13.31 -7.88 19.85
N CYS A 252 -12.78 -8.36 18.74
CA CYS A 252 -12.31 -9.73 18.55
C CYS A 252 -10.83 -9.73 18.15
N LEU A 253 -10.06 -10.68 18.67
CA LEU A 253 -8.71 -10.97 18.17
C LEU A 253 -8.78 -12.11 17.16
N ASP A 254 -8.21 -11.91 15.97
CA ASP A 254 -8.07 -12.97 14.97
C ASP A 254 -6.98 -13.95 15.39
N LEU A 255 -7.35 -15.18 15.71
CA LEU A 255 -6.42 -16.22 16.19
C LEU A 255 -5.41 -16.69 15.12
N GLU A 256 -5.66 -16.40 13.85
CA GLU A 256 -4.69 -16.65 12.78
C GLU A 256 -3.62 -15.52 12.69
N GLY A 257 -3.88 -14.40 13.34
CA GLY A 257 -3.01 -13.22 13.33
C GLY A 257 -3.01 -12.48 12.00
N TYR A 258 -2.08 -11.55 11.83
CA TYR A 258 -1.95 -10.78 10.61
C TYR A 258 -1.55 -11.67 9.42
N ARG A 259 -2.30 -11.57 8.33
CA ARG A 259 -2.02 -12.24 7.04
C ARG A 259 -2.22 -11.26 5.89
N THR A 260 -1.25 -11.20 4.99
CA THR A 260 -1.42 -10.42 3.75
C THR A 260 -2.56 -11.01 2.93
N GLY A 261 -3.55 -10.18 2.60
CA GLY A 261 -4.69 -10.60 1.77
C GLY A 261 -5.80 -11.36 2.51
N SER A 262 -5.84 -11.36 3.88
CA SER A 262 -6.89 -12.02 4.66
C SER A 262 -8.32 -11.63 4.23
N MET A 263 -8.53 -10.39 3.80
CA MET A 263 -9.84 -9.92 3.29
C MET A 263 -10.21 -10.46 1.90
N ASN A 264 -9.28 -11.10 1.18
CA ASN A 264 -9.54 -11.72 -0.13
C ASN A 264 -9.99 -13.18 -0.02
N GLU A 265 -9.90 -13.78 1.17
CA GLU A 265 -10.27 -15.20 1.39
C GLU A 265 -11.74 -15.45 1.10
N GLY A 266 -12.63 -14.55 1.54
CA GLY A 266 -14.05 -14.64 1.27
C GLY A 266 -14.43 -14.47 -0.22
N VAL A 267 -13.66 -13.68 -0.96
CA VAL A 267 -13.90 -13.46 -2.40
C VAL A 267 -13.55 -14.70 -3.23
N LYS A 268 -12.49 -15.43 -2.87
CA LYS A 268 -12.09 -16.67 -3.54
C LYS A 268 -13.18 -17.75 -3.47
N GLN A 269 -13.94 -17.81 -2.36
CA GLN A 269 -15.03 -18.78 -2.19
C GLN A 269 -16.24 -18.46 -3.09
N VAL A 270 -16.60 -17.19 -3.22
CA VAL A 270 -17.72 -16.75 -4.08
C VAL A 270 -17.39 -16.98 -5.55
N TRP A 271 -16.19 -16.63 -5.99
CA TRP A 271 -15.77 -16.81 -7.39
C TRP A 271 -15.65 -18.29 -7.79
N SER A 272 -15.19 -19.16 -6.89
CA SER A 272 -15.13 -20.60 -7.17
C SER A 272 -16.52 -21.25 -7.28
N SER A 273 -17.53 -20.71 -6.58
CA SER A 273 -18.90 -21.21 -6.63
C SER A 273 -19.70 -20.67 -7.83
N GLU A 274 -19.47 -19.44 -8.27
CA GLU A 274 -20.22 -18.82 -9.38
C GLU A 274 -19.63 -19.10 -10.78
N PHE A 275 -18.31 -19.30 -10.89
CA PHE A 275 -17.61 -19.44 -12.18
C PHE A 275 -16.98 -20.81 -12.42
N GLY A 276 -17.26 -21.82 -11.59
CA GLY A 276 -17.02 -23.23 -11.92
C GLY A 276 -15.57 -23.62 -12.20
N VAL A 277 -14.56 -22.88 -11.71
CA VAL A 277 -13.15 -23.26 -11.86
C VAL A 277 -12.82 -24.36 -10.86
N ARG A 278 -12.97 -25.63 -11.29
CA ARG A 278 -12.45 -26.78 -10.54
C ARG A 278 -10.93 -26.64 -10.43
N SER A 279 -10.44 -26.51 -9.21
CA SER A 279 -9.02 -26.69 -8.92
C SER A 279 -8.65 -28.15 -9.26
N GLY A 280 -8.03 -28.36 -10.41
CA GLY A 280 -7.42 -29.64 -10.75
C GLY A 280 -6.28 -29.91 -9.77
N LYS A 281 -6.50 -30.86 -8.84
CA LYS A 281 -5.41 -31.57 -8.20
C LYS A 281 -4.79 -32.43 -9.31
N GLN A 282 -3.55 -32.15 -9.67
CA GLN A 282 -2.70 -33.14 -10.33
C GLN A 282 -2.13 -34.02 -9.23
N GLU A 283 -2.42 -35.31 -9.35
CA GLU A 283 -1.77 -36.41 -8.62
C GLU A 283 -0.31 -36.55 -9.02
#